data_a6db8598525be9c0558e39eacb0c3033
#
_entry.id   a6db8598525be9c0558e39eacb0c3033
#
_cell.length_a   1.000
_cell.length_b   1.000
_cell.length_c   1.000
_cell.angle_alpha   90.00
_cell.angle_beta   90.00
_cell.angle_gamma   90.00
#
_symmetry.space_group_name_H-M   'P 1'
#
loop_
_entity.id
_entity.type
_entity.pdbx_description
1 polymer ?
#
loop_
_entity_poly.entity_id
_entity_poly.type
_entity_poly.pdbx_seq_one_letter_code
_entity_poly.pdbx_strand_id
1 'polypeptide(L)'
;LMLEALGASVKGRSEYDVTQGFHPYPGRFHPDLPKILLKQFPEGSTVFDPFMGGGTVLLEGLLWKHKVLGNDLNPIAKMVTRERCRWISEKNASRVWSALEDVRERVNIRSLAKKSVHRQNLSWLSHFHPPYLFVELLHWIDGIENLYSANERETLGAVFSSLIVKFSKKISETSENTKQPSFPKGAVGKWMERKTQELLKNQLKLATKIPNTAPAIIWNENILELEGPEENSVNCTITSLPFPGTYDYLKLHELRMKWLDLSSNTMSSSEITNRNYS
;
A
#
# COMPACT_ATOMS: atom_id res chain seq x y z
N LEU A 1 15.60 26.66 -13.01
CA LEU A 1 16.24 25.34 -13.24
C LEU A 1 15.45 24.18 -12.59
N MET A 2 15.16 24.21 -11.28
CA MET A 2 14.44 23.11 -10.62
C MET A 2 12.96 23.03 -11.03
N LEU A 3 12.26 24.15 -11.12
CA LEU A 3 10.86 24.24 -11.57
C LEU A 3 10.73 23.92 -13.08
N GLU A 4 11.72 24.28 -13.89
CA GLU A 4 11.77 23.93 -15.32
C GLU A 4 12.00 22.43 -15.51
N ALA A 5 12.89 21.81 -14.71
CA ALA A 5 13.10 20.36 -14.72
C ALA A 5 11.84 19.58 -14.30
N LEU A 6 11.08 20.08 -13.32
CA LEU A 6 9.78 19.53 -12.93
C LEU A 6 8.75 19.66 -14.06
N GLY A 7 8.67 20.81 -14.70
CA GLY A 7 7.77 21.05 -15.82
C GLY A 7 8.06 20.20 -17.07
N ALA A 8 9.33 19.92 -17.35
CA ALA A 8 9.75 19.06 -18.45
C ALA A 8 9.54 17.56 -18.17
N SER A 9 9.66 17.14 -16.92
CA SER A 9 9.52 15.73 -16.49
C SER A 9 8.06 15.26 -16.48
N VAL A 10 7.12 16.16 -16.22
CA VAL A 10 5.67 15.84 -16.16
C VAL A 10 5.07 15.58 -17.55
N LYS A 11 5.71 16.03 -18.62
CA LYS A 11 5.23 15.80 -19.99
C LYS A 11 5.86 14.53 -20.61
N GLY A 12 5.17 13.38 -20.45
CA GLY A 12 5.33 12.29 -21.41
C GLY A 12 6.12 11.04 -21.00
N ARG A 13 6.29 10.71 -19.73
CA ARG A 13 6.84 9.40 -19.31
C ARG A 13 5.82 8.58 -18.50
N SER A 14 5.84 7.25 -18.70
CA SER A 14 5.18 6.32 -17.80
C SER A 14 5.67 6.59 -16.38
N GLU A 15 4.81 7.12 -15.52
CA GLU A 15 5.10 7.47 -14.12
C GLU A 15 5.58 6.28 -13.29
N TYR A 16 5.44 5.05 -13.80
CA TYR A 16 5.55 3.83 -13.03
C TYR A 16 6.47 2.82 -13.71
N ASP A 17 7.74 2.85 -13.32
CA ASP A 17 8.75 1.95 -13.90
C ASP A 17 8.84 0.59 -13.19
N VAL A 18 8.57 0.55 -11.89
CA VAL A 18 8.55 -0.69 -11.08
C VAL A 18 7.27 -0.79 -10.24
N THR A 19 7.36 -0.66 -8.94
CA THR A 19 6.25 -0.88 -7.99
C THR A 19 5.43 0.37 -7.66
N GLN A 20 5.76 1.56 -8.24
CA GLN A 20 5.07 2.82 -7.94
C GLN A 20 3.55 2.75 -8.11
N GLY A 21 3.09 2.07 -9.17
CA GLY A 21 1.67 1.90 -9.51
C GLY A 21 0.92 0.81 -8.74
N PHE A 22 1.59 0.09 -7.85
CA PHE A 22 1.01 -1.10 -7.20
C PHE A 22 -0.31 -0.84 -6.47
N HIS A 23 -0.38 0.22 -5.66
CA HIS A 23 -1.53 0.48 -4.80
C HIS A 23 -2.04 1.91 -4.99
N PRO A 24 -3.37 2.14 -5.08
CA PRO A 24 -3.96 3.48 -5.19
C PRO A 24 -3.96 4.20 -3.82
N TYR A 25 -2.78 4.54 -3.31
CA TYR A 25 -2.63 5.31 -2.08
C TYR A 25 -2.83 6.81 -2.37
N PRO A 26 -3.76 7.52 -1.70
CA PRO A 26 -4.03 8.94 -1.93
C PRO A 26 -2.92 9.84 -1.36
N GLY A 27 -2.79 11.07 -1.88
CA GLY A 27 -1.89 12.09 -1.31
C GLY A 27 -0.39 11.82 -1.45
N ARG A 28 0.01 10.97 -2.40
CA ARG A 28 1.43 10.64 -2.62
C ARG A 28 2.14 11.69 -3.48
N PHE A 29 3.45 11.85 -3.26
CA PHE A 29 4.31 12.61 -4.17
C PHE A 29 4.26 12.08 -5.60
N HIS A 30 4.40 13.00 -6.57
CA HIS A 30 4.80 12.60 -7.91
C HIS A 30 6.25 12.06 -7.86
N PRO A 31 6.56 10.89 -8.46
CA PRO A 31 7.89 10.26 -8.35
C PRO A 31 9.06 11.16 -8.79
N ASP A 32 8.82 12.06 -9.75
CA ASP A 32 9.88 12.95 -10.24
C ASP A 32 10.38 13.96 -9.21
N LEU A 33 9.54 14.35 -8.23
CA LEU A 33 9.95 15.28 -7.19
C LEU A 33 11.07 14.70 -6.30
N PRO A 34 10.86 13.57 -5.60
CA PRO A 34 11.95 12.98 -4.82
C PRO A 34 13.14 12.59 -5.70
N LYS A 35 12.93 12.12 -6.93
CA LYS A 35 13.99 11.77 -7.88
C LYS A 35 14.94 12.96 -8.17
N ILE A 36 14.42 14.17 -8.36
CA ILE A 36 15.23 15.37 -8.59
C ILE A 36 16.00 15.76 -7.33
N LEU A 37 15.37 15.67 -6.16
CA LEU A 37 16.00 16.01 -4.88
C LEU A 37 17.11 15.02 -4.53
N LEU A 38 16.85 13.73 -4.65
CA LEU A 38 17.79 12.67 -4.30
C LEU A 38 19.08 12.69 -5.13
N LYS A 39 19.03 13.16 -6.38
CA LYS A 39 20.22 13.34 -7.22
C LYS A 39 21.25 14.31 -6.64
N GLN A 40 20.87 15.17 -5.70
CA GLN A 40 21.78 16.14 -5.08
C GLN A 40 22.65 15.51 -4.00
N PHE A 41 22.36 14.26 -3.60
CA PHE A 41 23.06 13.57 -2.52
C PHE A 41 23.93 12.43 -3.08
N PRO A 42 25.14 12.20 -2.49
CA PRO A 42 25.99 11.08 -2.87
C PRO A 42 25.27 9.73 -2.72
N GLU A 43 25.59 8.78 -3.61
CA GLU A 43 25.14 7.38 -3.49
C GLU A 43 25.46 6.83 -2.09
N GLY A 44 24.57 6.06 -1.49
CA GLY A 44 24.73 5.54 -0.14
C GLY A 44 24.31 6.47 0.98
N SER A 45 23.90 7.72 0.69
CA SER A 45 23.33 8.62 1.69
C SER A 45 22.10 7.99 2.37
N THR A 46 21.88 8.35 3.65
CA THR A 46 20.70 7.94 4.40
C THR A 46 19.58 8.98 4.22
N VAL A 47 18.45 8.55 3.70
CA VAL A 47 17.25 9.37 3.44
C VAL A 47 16.15 8.97 4.40
N PHE A 48 15.50 9.93 5.04
CA PHE A 48 14.40 9.71 5.96
C PHE A 48 13.12 10.40 5.50
N ASP A 49 12.01 9.67 5.54
CA ASP A 49 10.66 10.23 5.33
C ASP A 49 9.79 9.92 6.56
N PRO A 50 9.61 10.90 7.47
CA PRO A 50 8.83 10.72 8.70
C PRO A 50 7.32 10.58 8.50
N PHE A 51 6.79 10.89 7.30
CA PHE A 51 5.38 10.77 6.91
C PHE A 51 5.28 10.12 5.54
N MET A 52 5.84 8.90 5.43
CA MET A 52 6.14 8.24 4.15
C MET A 52 4.92 7.91 3.28
N GLY A 53 3.71 7.86 3.84
CA GLY A 53 2.47 7.55 3.12
C GLY A 53 2.61 6.31 2.25
N GLY A 54 2.44 6.48 0.94
CA GLY A 54 2.61 5.38 -0.01
C GLY A 54 4.06 5.04 -0.37
N GLY A 55 5.07 5.62 0.29
CA GLY A 55 6.49 5.26 0.16
C GLY A 55 7.18 5.71 -1.12
N THR A 56 6.73 6.80 -1.74
CA THR A 56 7.33 7.28 -3.00
C THR A 56 8.79 7.70 -2.80
N VAL A 57 9.09 8.41 -1.70
CA VAL A 57 10.46 8.85 -1.36
C VAL A 57 11.36 7.65 -1.14
N LEU A 58 10.88 6.64 -0.40
CA LEU A 58 11.68 5.45 -0.09
C LEU A 58 11.99 4.66 -1.36
N LEU A 59 11.00 4.42 -2.22
CA LEU A 59 11.20 3.69 -3.46
C LEU A 59 12.18 4.40 -4.41
N GLU A 60 12.04 5.70 -4.60
CA GLU A 60 12.97 6.48 -5.40
C GLU A 60 14.38 6.50 -4.75
N GLY A 61 14.46 6.59 -3.42
CA GLY A 61 15.73 6.48 -2.68
C GLY A 61 16.45 5.16 -2.94
N LEU A 62 15.74 4.03 -2.89
CA LEU A 62 16.31 2.72 -3.25
C LEU A 62 16.80 2.69 -4.71
N LEU A 63 16.04 3.24 -5.65
CA LEU A 63 16.42 3.29 -7.07
C LEU A 63 17.68 4.13 -7.31
N TRP A 64 17.97 5.09 -6.42
CA TRP A 64 19.20 5.90 -6.39
C TRP A 64 20.26 5.34 -5.43
N LYS A 65 20.08 4.08 -4.94
CA LYS A 65 21.00 3.34 -4.07
C LYS A 65 21.30 4.05 -2.74
N HIS A 66 20.34 4.78 -2.23
CA HIS A 66 20.38 5.35 -0.88
C HIS A 66 19.91 4.32 0.16
N LYS A 67 20.34 4.50 1.40
CA LYS A 67 19.69 3.88 2.56
C LYS A 67 18.41 4.64 2.85
N VAL A 68 17.29 3.93 2.99
CA VAL A 68 16.00 4.60 3.16
C VAL A 68 15.33 4.18 4.46
N LEU A 69 14.87 5.19 5.17
CA LEU A 69 14.17 5.09 6.44
C LEU A 69 12.81 5.76 6.28
N GLY A 70 11.76 5.16 6.79
CA GLY A 70 10.43 5.77 6.72
C GLY A 70 9.57 5.45 7.93
N ASN A 71 8.71 6.39 8.28
CA ASN A 71 7.70 6.20 9.31
C ASN A 71 6.34 6.70 8.83
N ASP A 72 5.29 6.08 9.30
CA ASP A 72 3.92 6.58 9.16
C ASP A 72 3.05 5.95 10.24
N LEU A 73 2.16 6.74 10.82
CA LEU A 73 1.21 6.27 11.82
C LEU A 73 0.15 5.33 11.22
N ASN A 74 -0.12 5.45 9.90
CA ASN A 74 -1.13 4.68 9.20
C ASN A 74 -0.63 3.26 8.86
N PRO A 75 -1.23 2.18 9.37
CA PRO A 75 -0.81 0.82 9.07
C PRO A 75 -0.98 0.45 7.58
N ILE A 76 -1.88 1.09 6.85
CA ILE A 76 -2.00 0.93 5.39
C ILE A 76 -0.78 1.52 4.68
N ALA A 77 -0.26 2.67 5.16
CA ALA A 77 0.98 3.25 4.64
C ALA A 77 2.16 2.30 4.79
N LYS A 78 2.35 1.74 6.00
CA LYS A 78 3.39 0.73 6.27
C LYS A 78 3.29 -0.47 5.32
N MET A 79 2.10 -1.06 5.20
CA MET A 79 1.85 -2.20 4.32
C MET A 79 2.15 -1.89 2.85
N VAL A 80 1.68 -0.76 2.34
CA VAL A 80 1.86 -0.35 0.94
C VAL A 80 3.33 -0.06 0.65
N THR A 81 3.99 0.72 1.52
CA THR A 81 5.40 1.09 1.39
C THR A 81 6.30 -0.13 1.44
N ARG A 82 6.04 -1.07 2.35
CA ARG A 82 6.78 -2.32 2.45
C ARG A 82 6.75 -3.10 1.14
N GLU A 83 5.58 -3.29 0.53
CA GLU A 83 5.46 -4.04 -0.72
C GLU A 83 6.01 -3.26 -1.93
N ARG A 84 5.97 -1.94 -1.91
CA ARG A 84 6.61 -1.12 -2.94
C ARG A 84 8.13 -1.14 -2.90
N CYS A 85 8.70 -1.13 -1.71
CA CYS A 85 10.15 -1.11 -1.50
C CYS A 85 10.77 -2.52 -1.46
N ARG A 86 9.96 -3.56 -1.51
CA ARG A 86 10.40 -4.94 -1.43
C ARG A 86 10.85 -5.46 -2.78
N TRP A 87 12.05 -5.99 -2.85
CA TRP A 87 12.50 -6.83 -3.95
C TRP A 87 12.51 -8.29 -3.53
N ILE A 88 12.31 -9.19 -4.47
CA ILE A 88 12.17 -10.63 -4.19
C ILE A 88 12.99 -11.46 -5.17
N SER A 89 13.34 -12.68 -4.74
CA SER A 89 13.88 -13.71 -5.62
C SER A 89 12.76 -14.46 -6.36
N GLU A 90 13.09 -15.14 -7.45
CA GLU A 90 12.18 -16.04 -8.17
C GLU A 90 11.56 -17.09 -7.23
N LYS A 91 12.35 -17.63 -6.29
CA LYS A 91 11.86 -18.57 -5.28
C LYS A 91 10.75 -17.96 -4.41
N ASN A 92 10.93 -16.71 -3.98
CA ASN A 92 9.91 -16.04 -3.16
C ASN A 92 8.68 -15.66 -4.01
N ALA A 93 8.87 -15.25 -5.26
CA ALA A 93 7.77 -15.01 -6.19
C ALA A 93 6.92 -16.29 -6.37
N SER A 94 7.56 -17.43 -6.60
CA SER A 94 6.87 -18.73 -6.73
C SER A 94 6.10 -19.12 -5.48
N ARG A 95 6.62 -18.82 -4.27
CA ARG A 95 5.91 -19.09 -3.02
C ARG A 95 4.63 -18.25 -2.88
N VAL A 96 4.72 -16.95 -3.18
CA VAL A 96 3.55 -16.06 -3.14
C VAL A 96 2.51 -16.53 -4.17
N TRP A 97 2.95 -16.95 -5.36
CA TRP A 97 2.06 -17.45 -6.39
C TRP A 97 1.36 -18.76 -5.95
N SER A 98 2.10 -19.73 -5.42
CA SER A 98 1.49 -20.95 -4.87
C SER A 98 0.51 -20.67 -3.75
N ALA A 99 0.82 -19.72 -2.85
CA ALA A 99 -0.12 -19.32 -1.81
C ALA A 99 -1.41 -18.69 -2.36
N LEU A 100 -1.32 -17.91 -3.45
CA LEU A 100 -2.49 -17.39 -4.15
C LEU A 100 -3.35 -18.52 -4.73
N GLU A 101 -2.71 -19.52 -5.33
CA GLU A 101 -3.41 -20.70 -5.88
C GLU A 101 -4.10 -21.50 -4.79
N ASP A 102 -3.45 -21.73 -3.66
CA ASP A 102 -4.04 -22.37 -2.47
C ASP A 102 -5.29 -21.63 -1.98
N VAL A 103 -5.23 -20.29 -1.90
CA VAL A 103 -6.41 -19.48 -1.53
C VAL A 103 -7.50 -19.65 -2.58
N ARG A 104 -7.17 -19.55 -3.86
CA ARG A 104 -8.12 -19.68 -4.97
C ARG A 104 -8.87 -21.02 -4.96
N GLU A 105 -8.18 -22.11 -4.69
CA GLU A 105 -8.78 -23.44 -4.61
C GLU A 105 -9.76 -23.58 -3.45
N ARG A 106 -9.46 -22.93 -2.32
CA ARG A 106 -10.35 -22.91 -1.15
C ARG A 106 -11.56 -22.01 -1.36
N VAL A 107 -11.44 -20.95 -2.17
CA VAL A 107 -12.54 -20.05 -2.54
C VAL A 107 -13.42 -20.73 -3.60
N ASN A 108 -14.29 -21.64 -3.16
CA ASN A 108 -15.26 -22.27 -4.05
C ASN A 108 -16.48 -21.37 -4.23
N ILE A 109 -16.58 -20.73 -5.39
CA ILE A 109 -17.68 -19.82 -5.76
C ILE A 109 -19.07 -20.45 -5.59
N ARG A 110 -19.18 -21.79 -5.75
CA ARG A 110 -20.45 -22.50 -5.58
C ARG A 110 -20.85 -22.71 -4.12
N SER A 111 -19.90 -22.67 -3.19
CA SER A 111 -20.12 -22.83 -1.76
C SER A 111 -20.18 -21.51 -0.98
N LEU A 112 -19.98 -20.38 -1.64
CA LEU A 112 -19.94 -19.05 -1.02
C LEU A 112 -21.19 -18.70 -0.18
N ALA A 113 -22.34 -19.22 -0.54
CA ALA A 113 -23.59 -18.94 0.16
C ALA A 113 -23.75 -19.67 1.53
N LYS A 114 -22.86 -20.59 1.89
CA LYS A 114 -23.03 -21.51 3.05
C LYS A 114 -22.02 -21.36 4.18
N LYS A 115 -20.93 -20.58 3.97
CA LYS A 115 -19.92 -20.37 5.01
C LYS A 115 -20.22 -19.12 5.83
N SER A 116 -20.42 -19.26 7.11
CA SER A 116 -20.40 -18.13 8.03
C SER A 116 -18.95 -17.75 8.32
N VAL A 117 -18.50 -16.63 7.81
CA VAL A 117 -17.22 -16.03 8.18
C VAL A 117 -17.48 -15.14 9.40
N HIS A 118 -16.87 -15.50 10.53
CA HIS A 118 -16.93 -14.66 11.73
C HIS A 118 -15.90 -13.54 11.61
N ARG A 119 -16.37 -12.32 11.36
CA ARG A 119 -15.53 -11.14 11.26
C ARG A 119 -16.22 -9.94 11.90
N GLN A 120 -15.43 -9.08 12.53
CA GLN A 120 -15.93 -7.80 13.03
C GLN A 120 -16.39 -6.89 11.89
N ASN A 121 -17.30 -5.97 12.16
CA ASN A 121 -17.79 -4.98 11.21
C ASN A 121 -18.49 -5.52 9.94
N LEU A 122 -18.94 -6.78 9.90
CA LEU A 122 -19.57 -7.37 8.69
C LEU A 122 -20.78 -6.56 8.21
N SER A 123 -21.65 -6.12 9.11
CA SER A 123 -22.82 -5.30 8.78
C SER A 123 -22.38 -3.99 8.10
N TRP A 124 -21.42 -3.29 8.68
CA TRP A 124 -20.89 -2.05 8.12
C TRP A 124 -20.24 -2.27 6.76
N LEU A 125 -19.37 -3.28 6.61
CA LEU A 125 -18.69 -3.60 5.36
C LEU A 125 -19.68 -3.96 4.24
N SER A 126 -20.78 -4.64 4.56
CA SER A 126 -21.79 -5.06 3.57
C SER A 126 -22.46 -3.88 2.86
N HIS A 127 -22.54 -2.70 3.49
CA HIS A 127 -23.14 -1.51 2.88
C HIS A 127 -22.33 -0.98 1.68
N PHE A 128 -21.00 -1.24 1.68
CA PHE A 128 -20.10 -0.74 0.64
C PHE A 128 -20.01 -1.61 -0.59
N HIS A 129 -20.54 -2.83 -0.56
CA HIS A 129 -20.39 -3.78 -1.66
C HIS A 129 -21.75 -4.37 -2.10
N PRO A 130 -21.93 -4.71 -3.38
CA PRO A 130 -23.02 -5.60 -3.80
C PRO A 130 -22.91 -6.95 -3.07
N PRO A 131 -24.02 -7.60 -2.70
CA PRO A 131 -24.02 -8.81 -1.88
C PRO A 131 -23.10 -9.93 -2.42
N TYR A 132 -23.11 -10.17 -3.72
CA TYR A 132 -22.30 -11.22 -4.34
C TYR A 132 -20.79 -10.93 -4.32
N LEU A 133 -20.39 -9.64 -4.49
CA LEU A 133 -19.00 -9.22 -4.36
C LEU A 133 -18.54 -9.23 -2.91
N PHE A 134 -19.43 -8.83 -1.99
CA PHE A 134 -19.13 -8.88 -0.55
C PHE A 134 -18.80 -10.30 -0.09
N VAL A 135 -19.61 -11.27 -0.50
CA VAL A 135 -19.39 -12.69 -0.16
C VAL A 135 -18.08 -13.19 -0.79
N GLU A 136 -17.79 -12.85 -2.04
CA GLU A 136 -16.53 -13.22 -2.70
C GLU A 136 -15.32 -12.61 -1.98
N LEU A 137 -15.36 -11.33 -1.61
CA LEU A 137 -14.33 -10.65 -0.85
C LEU A 137 -14.09 -11.30 0.53
N LEU A 138 -15.16 -11.70 1.24
CA LEU A 138 -15.05 -12.39 2.53
C LEU A 138 -14.29 -13.69 2.42
N HIS A 139 -14.56 -14.50 1.40
CA HIS A 139 -13.86 -15.77 1.23
C HIS A 139 -12.39 -15.57 0.83
N TRP A 140 -12.09 -14.54 0.04
CA TRP A 140 -10.72 -14.21 -0.30
C TRP A 140 -9.92 -13.77 0.92
N ILE A 141 -10.44 -12.87 1.74
CA ILE A 141 -9.72 -12.41 2.93
C ILE A 141 -9.59 -13.53 3.98
N ASP A 142 -10.62 -14.33 4.21
CA ASP A 142 -10.55 -15.50 5.08
C ASP A 142 -9.46 -16.48 4.60
N GLY A 143 -9.40 -16.76 3.31
CA GLY A 143 -8.36 -17.63 2.75
C GLY A 143 -6.95 -17.07 2.92
N ILE A 144 -6.76 -15.75 2.77
CA ILE A 144 -5.48 -15.07 2.95
C ILE A 144 -5.06 -15.11 4.43
N GLU A 145 -5.95 -14.80 5.36
CA GLU A 145 -5.67 -14.80 6.80
C GLU A 145 -5.29 -16.18 7.33
N ASN A 146 -5.80 -17.23 6.73
CA ASN A 146 -5.49 -18.61 7.07
C ASN A 146 -4.22 -19.18 6.37
N LEU A 147 -3.44 -18.36 5.68
CA LEU A 147 -2.14 -18.75 5.17
C LEU A 147 -1.14 -18.93 6.31
N TYR A 148 -0.34 -19.98 6.26
CA TYR A 148 0.66 -20.27 7.30
C TYR A 148 1.76 -19.22 7.35
N SER A 149 2.30 -18.82 6.21
CA SER A 149 3.43 -17.90 6.13
C SER A 149 2.97 -16.44 6.22
N ALA A 150 3.58 -15.70 7.15
CA ALA A 150 3.31 -14.27 7.35
C ALA A 150 3.68 -13.45 6.10
N ASN A 151 4.76 -13.81 5.39
CA ASN A 151 5.19 -13.08 4.21
C ASN A 151 4.17 -13.13 3.07
N GLU A 152 3.65 -14.34 2.74
CA GLU A 152 2.66 -14.52 1.70
C GLU A 152 1.33 -13.89 2.11
N ARG A 153 0.95 -14.00 3.39
CA ARG A 153 -0.25 -13.38 3.95
C ARG A 153 -0.20 -11.84 3.84
N GLU A 154 0.91 -11.22 4.19
CA GLU A 154 1.11 -9.77 4.09
C GLU A 154 1.08 -9.29 2.64
N THR A 155 1.79 -9.97 1.73
CA THR A 155 1.81 -9.62 0.31
C THR A 155 0.42 -9.75 -0.33
N LEU A 156 -0.28 -10.87 -0.11
CA LEU A 156 -1.62 -11.06 -0.65
C LEU A 156 -2.65 -10.15 0.03
N GLY A 157 -2.48 -9.82 1.32
CA GLY A 157 -3.25 -8.81 2.03
C GLY A 157 -3.10 -7.41 1.41
N ALA A 158 -1.89 -7.03 1.02
CA ALA A 158 -1.63 -5.77 0.32
C ALA A 158 -2.25 -5.75 -1.09
N VAL A 159 -2.18 -6.86 -1.82
CA VAL A 159 -2.88 -7.01 -3.10
C VAL A 159 -4.38 -6.88 -2.92
N PHE A 160 -4.96 -7.58 -1.95
CA PHE A 160 -6.38 -7.48 -1.61
C PHE A 160 -6.79 -6.05 -1.27
N SER A 161 -6.02 -5.36 -0.43
CA SER A 161 -6.20 -3.95 -0.07
C SER A 161 -6.30 -3.05 -1.31
N SER A 162 -5.43 -3.28 -2.30
CA SER A 162 -5.41 -2.48 -3.53
C SER A 162 -6.71 -2.57 -4.34
N LEU A 163 -7.50 -3.62 -4.13
CA LEU A 163 -8.72 -3.93 -4.89
C LEU A 163 -10.02 -3.53 -4.19
N ILE A 164 -9.99 -3.33 -2.87
CA ILE A 164 -11.21 -3.13 -2.05
C ILE A 164 -12.11 -2.01 -2.61
N VAL A 165 -11.53 -0.83 -2.87
CA VAL A 165 -12.31 0.31 -3.38
C VAL A 165 -12.84 0.05 -4.79
N LYS A 166 -12.09 -0.66 -5.62
CA LYS A 166 -12.52 -1.05 -6.97
C LYS A 166 -13.84 -1.84 -6.94
N PHE A 167 -13.98 -2.77 -6.00
CA PHE A 167 -15.16 -3.63 -5.84
C PHE A 167 -16.22 -3.02 -4.93
N SER A 168 -16.01 -1.81 -4.43
CA SER A 168 -16.96 -1.10 -3.58
C SER A 168 -17.85 -0.14 -4.39
N LYS A 169 -18.89 0.36 -3.73
CA LYS A 169 -19.73 1.44 -4.23
C LYS A 169 -19.02 2.80 -4.26
N LYS A 170 -17.85 2.96 -3.62
CA LYS A 170 -17.06 4.20 -3.70
C LYS A 170 -16.50 4.36 -5.11
N ILE A 171 -16.49 5.57 -5.63
CA ILE A 171 -15.88 5.90 -6.94
C ILE A 171 -14.34 5.95 -6.77
N SER A 172 -13.87 6.58 -5.70
CA SER A 172 -12.46 6.67 -5.32
C SER A 172 -12.32 6.77 -3.80
N GLU A 173 -11.09 6.83 -3.30
CA GLU A 173 -10.80 7.03 -1.88
C GLU A 173 -11.37 8.34 -1.34
N THR A 174 -11.26 9.41 -2.14
CA THR A 174 -11.56 10.78 -1.75
C THR A 174 -12.98 11.21 -2.12
N SER A 175 -13.69 10.42 -2.94
CA SER A 175 -15.03 10.77 -3.39
C SER A 175 -16.11 10.33 -2.42
N GLU A 176 -17.04 11.22 -2.10
CA GLU A 176 -18.28 10.89 -1.38
C GLU A 176 -19.33 10.29 -2.31
N ASN A 177 -19.20 10.49 -3.61
CA ASN A 177 -20.11 9.93 -4.60
C ASN A 177 -20.00 8.41 -4.66
N THR A 178 -21.12 7.76 -4.96
CA THR A 178 -21.23 6.31 -5.07
C THR A 178 -21.52 5.88 -6.51
N LYS A 179 -21.14 4.64 -6.81
CA LYS A 179 -21.45 3.94 -8.07
C LYS A 179 -22.02 2.57 -7.75
N GLN A 180 -22.65 1.94 -8.71
CA GLN A 180 -23.00 0.52 -8.63
C GLN A 180 -21.92 -0.29 -9.39
N PRO A 181 -21.01 -0.98 -8.69
CA PRO A 181 -20.01 -1.80 -9.37
C PRO A 181 -20.71 -2.99 -10.04
N SER A 182 -20.45 -3.17 -11.33
CA SER A 182 -20.96 -4.29 -12.11
C SER A 182 -19.77 -5.17 -12.54
N PHE A 183 -19.63 -6.32 -11.90
CA PHE A 183 -18.59 -7.30 -12.18
C PHE A 183 -19.21 -8.71 -12.28
N PRO A 184 -18.72 -9.59 -13.15
CA PRO A 184 -19.15 -10.98 -13.16
C PRO A 184 -18.74 -11.70 -11.88
N LYS A 185 -19.42 -12.78 -11.53
CA LYS A 185 -18.98 -13.68 -10.45
C LYS A 185 -17.57 -14.20 -10.73
N GLY A 186 -16.73 -14.30 -9.71
CA GLY A 186 -15.33 -14.68 -9.85
C GLY A 186 -14.40 -13.52 -10.25
N ALA A 187 -14.93 -12.29 -10.33
CA ALA A 187 -14.12 -11.13 -10.71
C ALA A 187 -13.03 -10.82 -9.69
N VAL A 188 -13.29 -10.97 -8.39
CA VAL A 188 -12.29 -10.73 -7.35
C VAL A 188 -11.08 -11.63 -7.57
N GLY A 189 -11.29 -12.95 -7.81
CA GLY A 189 -10.22 -13.89 -8.08
C GLY A 189 -9.37 -13.51 -9.29
N LYS A 190 -9.98 -13.17 -10.42
CA LYS A 190 -9.26 -12.74 -11.62
C LYS A 190 -8.42 -11.47 -11.36
N TRP A 191 -8.92 -10.55 -10.56
CA TRP A 191 -8.18 -9.34 -10.22
C TRP A 191 -7.08 -9.60 -9.19
N MET A 192 -7.28 -10.53 -8.24
CA MET A 192 -6.23 -10.99 -7.34
C MET A 192 -5.06 -11.61 -8.13
N GLU A 193 -5.33 -12.52 -9.05
CA GLU A 193 -4.32 -13.12 -9.94
C GLU A 193 -3.55 -12.04 -10.71
N ARG A 194 -4.27 -11.19 -11.43
CA ARG A 194 -3.66 -10.13 -12.24
C ARG A 194 -2.78 -9.19 -11.42
N LYS A 195 -3.28 -8.73 -10.26
CA LYS A 195 -2.54 -7.78 -9.42
C LYS A 195 -1.36 -8.42 -8.70
N THR A 196 -1.47 -9.68 -8.30
CA THR A 196 -0.34 -10.44 -7.76
C THR A 196 0.74 -10.62 -8.83
N GLN A 197 0.38 -11.03 -10.03
CA GLN A 197 1.34 -11.18 -11.14
C GLN A 197 2.06 -9.85 -11.46
N GLU A 198 1.31 -8.74 -11.54
CA GLU A 198 1.87 -7.40 -11.75
C GLU A 198 2.85 -7.02 -10.65
N LEU A 199 2.48 -7.23 -9.38
CA LEU A 199 3.35 -6.93 -8.24
C LEU A 199 4.63 -7.75 -8.26
N LEU A 200 4.54 -9.07 -8.38
CA LEU A 200 5.68 -9.97 -8.38
C LEU A 200 6.65 -9.66 -9.54
N LYS A 201 6.12 -9.43 -10.74
CA LYS A 201 6.93 -8.99 -11.90
C LYS A 201 7.69 -7.71 -11.61
N ASN A 202 7.04 -6.73 -10.99
CA ASN A 202 7.65 -5.44 -10.69
C ASN A 202 8.65 -5.53 -9.53
N GLN A 203 8.43 -6.39 -8.53
CA GLN A 203 9.38 -6.65 -7.44
C GLN A 203 10.63 -7.37 -7.95
N LEU A 204 10.49 -8.34 -8.86
CA LEU A 204 11.62 -8.98 -9.56
C LEU A 204 12.40 -7.97 -10.39
N LYS A 205 11.71 -7.10 -11.12
CA LYS A 205 12.34 -6.00 -11.88
C LYS A 205 13.07 -5.02 -10.94
N LEU A 206 12.50 -4.73 -9.76
CA LEU A 206 13.17 -3.90 -8.76
C LEU A 206 14.47 -4.56 -8.28
N ALA A 207 14.47 -5.86 -8.03
CA ALA A 207 15.66 -6.62 -7.63
C ALA A 207 16.82 -6.46 -8.63
N THR A 208 16.54 -6.41 -9.93
CA THR A 208 17.59 -6.21 -10.94
C THR A 208 18.13 -4.78 -10.99
N LYS A 209 17.32 -3.79 -10.57
CA LYS A 209 17.72 -2.37 -10.56
C LYS A 209 18.52 -1.95 -9.33
N ILE A 210 18.32 -2.64 -8.21
CA ILE A 210 18.94 -2.31 -6.93
C ILE A 210 19.71 -3.51 -6.32
N PRO A 211 20.62 -4.14 -7.07
CA PRO A 211 21.39 -5.25 -6.54
C PRO A 211 22.21 -4.80 -5.33
N ASN A 212 22.24 -5.61 -4.28
CA ASN A 212 22.98 -5.36 -3.06
C ASN A 212 22.56 -4.11 -2.25
N THR A 213 21.43 -3.53 -2.52
CA THR A 213 20.90 -2.41 -1.73
C THR A 213 20.27 -2.95 -0.44
N ALA A 214 20.51 -2.26 0.68
CA ALA A 214 19.89 -2.62 1.96
C ALA A 214 18.36 -2.46 1.89
N PRO A 215 17.59 -3.31 2.60
CA PRO A 215 16.15 -3.15 2.69
C PRO A 215 15.76 -1.80 3.29
N ALA A 216 14.60 -1.28 2.90
CA ALA A 216 13.99 -0.13 3.57
C ALA A 216 13.68 -0.47 5.04
N ILE A 217 14.03 0.42 5.96
CA ILE A 217 13.63 0.35 7.37
C ILE A 217 12.35 1.16 7.51
N ILE A 218 11.29 0.52 8.03
CA ILE A 218 9.94 1.10 8.06
C ILE A 218 9.34 0.94 9.45
N TRP A 219 9.03 2.07 10.09
CA TRP A 219 8.30 2.13 11.35
C TRP A 219 6.81 2.39 11.11
N ASN A 220 6.00 2.13 12.13
CA ASN A 220 4.58 2.46 12.14
C ASN A 220 4.22 3.00 13.52
N GLU A 221 4.70 4.18 13.80
CA GLU A 221 4.70 4.78 15.12
C GLU A 221 4.27 6.24 15.07
N ASN A 222 3.81 6.77 16.21
CA ASN A 222 3.64 8.20 16.37
C ASN A 222 5.02 8.87 16.25
N ILE A 223 5.16 9.85 15.37
CA ILE A 223 6.43 10.54 15.14
C ILE A 223 6.98 11.22 16.41
N LEU A 224 6.12 11.58 17.34
CA LEU A 224 6.50 12.18 18.62
C LEU A 224 7.09 11.16 19.62
N GLU A 225 6.90 9.88 19.37
CA GLU A 225 7.31 8.75 20.23
C GLU A 225 8.37 7.88 19.53
N LEU A 226 8.70 8.21 18.26
CA LEU A 226 9.63 7.44 17.47
C LEU A 226 11.06 7.52 18.04
N GLU A 227 11.63 6.39 18.44
CA GLU A 227 13.00 6.30 18.97
C GLU A 227 14.10 6.24 17.90
N GLY A 228 13.77 6.12 16.65
CA GLY A 228 14.70 6.11 15.52
C GLY A 228 14.42 7.23 14.53
N PRO A 229 15.31 7.56 13.60
CA PRO A 229 16.68 7.06 13.38
C PRO A 229 17.70 7.56 14.44
N GLU A 230 18.88 6.91 14.51
CA GLU A 230 19.97 7.33 15.39
C GLU A 230 20.40 8.79 15.13
N GLU A 231 20.84 9.49 16.16
CA GLU A 231 21.35 10.85 16.03
C GLU A 231 22.48 10.94 14.99
N ASN A 232 22.45 11.97 14.17
CA ASN A 232 23.43 12.25 13.11
C ASN A 232 23.57 11.15 12.04
N SER A 233 22.63 10.20 11.94
CA SER A 233 22.66 9.13 10.95
C SER A 233 21.97 9.47 9.62
N VAL A 234 21.17 10.55 9.58
CA VAL A 234 20.39 10.97 8.42
C VAL A 234 21.10 12.08 7.65
N ASN A 235 21.31 11.88 6.36
CA ASN A 235 21.91 12.87 5.46
C ASN A 235 20.85 13.81 4.85
N CYS A 236 19.61 13.30 4.66
CA CYS A 236 18.54 14.05 4.02
C CYS A 236 17.17 13.61 4.54
N THR A 237 16.31 14.57 4.83
CA THR A 237 14.89 14.34 5.09
C THR A 237 14.07 14.91 3.95
N ILE A 238 13.29 14.05 3.29
CA ILE A 238 12.35 14.44 2.24
C ILE A 238 10.99 13.91 2.64
N THR A 239 10.02 14.80 2.83
CA THR A 239 8.67 14.43 3.27
C THR A 239 7.60 15.34 2.70
N SER A 240 6.38 14.83 2.65
CA SER A 240 5.17 15.62 2.45
C SER A 240 4.38 15.63 3.74
N LEU A 241 4.45 16.75 4.47
CA LEU A 241 3.67 16.89 5.69
C LEU A 241 2.18 16.66 5.42
N PRO A 242 1.46 16.01 6.32
CA PRO A 242 0.03 15.89 6.21
C PRO A 242 -0.62 17.29 6.18
N PHE A 243 -1.59 17.48 5.29
CA PHE A 243 -2.29 18.77 5.10
C PHE A 243 -3.42 18.92 6.12
N PRO A 244 -3.31 19.82 7.12
CA PRO A 244 -4.35 20.04 8.12
C PRO A 244 -5.68 20.42 7.45
N GLY A 245 -6.79 19.79 7.86
CA GLY A 245 -8.13 20.11 7.38
C GLY A 245 -8.43 19.75 5.92
N THR A 246 -7.46 19.26 5.13
CA THR A 246 -7.67 18.88 3.72
C THR A 246 -8.10 17.45 3.56
N TYR A 247 -7.41 16.54 4.23
CA TYR A 247 -7.66 15.10 4.18
C TYR A 247 -7.89 14.54 5.58
N ASP A 248 -8.97 13.79 5.73
CA ASP A 248 -9.20 12.89 6.86
C ASP A 248 -8.61 11.52 6.47
N TYR A 249 -7.34 11.29 6.79
CA TYR A 249 -6.62 10.08 6.41
C TYR A 249 -7.23 8.82 7.03
N LEU A 250 -7.79 8.93 8.23
CA LEU A 250 -8.52 7.84 8.87
C LEU A 250 -9.72 7.41 8.04
N LYS A 251 -10.58 8.37 7.66
CA LYS A 251 -11.79 8.12 6.85
C LYS A 251 -11.44 7.60 5.45
N LEU A 252 -10.33 8.08 4.86
CA LEU A 252 -9.88 7.61 3.55
C LEU A 252 -9.51 6.12 3.56
N HIS A 253 -8.90 5.65 4.63
CA HIS A 253 -8.42 4.27 4.75
C HIS A 253 -9.33 3.35 5.56
N GLU A 254 -10.39 3.87 6.17
CA GLU A 254 -11.29 3.11 7.07
C GLU A 254 -11.82 1.82 6.44
N LEU A 255 -12.26 1.88 5.18
CA LEU A 255 -12.76 0.69 4.48
C LEU A 255 -11.71 -0.41 4.38
N ARG A 256 -10.45 -0.05 4.11
CA ARG A 256 -9.34 -1.01 4.06
C ARG A 256 -8.96 -1.54 5.43
N MET A 257 -8.88 -0.65 6.43
CA MET A 257 -8.57 -1.05 7.80
C MET A 257 -9.58 -2.05 8.33
N LYS A 258 -10.87 -1.80 8.12
CA LYS A 258 -11.93 -2.74 8.54
C LYS A 258 -11.91 -4.07 7.77
N TRP A 259 -11.54 -4.06 6.49
CA TRP A 259 -11.35 -5.30 5.72
C TRP A 259 -10.13 -6.11 6.16
N LEU A 260 -9.07 -5.47 6.62
CA LEU A 260 -7.82 -6.12 7.04
C LEU A 260 -7.73 -6.30 8.56
N ASP A 261 -8.78 -5.96 9.28
CA ASP A 261 -8.84 -5.99 10.75
C ASP A 261 -7.67 -5.25 11.43
N LEU A 262 -7.29 -4.11 10.82
CA LEU A 262 -6.23 -3.25 11.33
C LEU A 262 -6.80 -2.24 12.34
N SER A 263 -6.13 -2.09 13.48
CA SER A 263 -6.53 -1.13 14.50
C SER A 263 -6.32 0.31 14.02
N SER A 264 -7.35 1.13 14.22
CA SER A 264 -7.29 2.59 14.01
C SER A 264 -7.09 3.36 15.32
N ASN A 265 -6.98 2.69 16.47
CA ASN A 265 -6.98 3.33 17.78
C ASN A 265 -5.83 4.33 17.96
N THR A 266 -4.64 3.97 17.52
CA THR A 266 -3.46 4.86 17.54
C THR A 266 -3.64 6.07 16.62
N MET A 267 -4.24 5.90 15.46
CA MET A 267 -4.52 7.00 14.53
C MET A 267 -5.56 7.97 15.08
N SER A 268 -6.65 7.46 15.66
CA SER A 268 -7.74 8.31 16.15
C SER A 268 -7.33 9.24 17.29
N SER A 269 -6.34 8.82 18.10
CA SER A 269 -5.83 9.61 19.25
C SER A 269 -4.64 10.51 18.91
N SER A 270 -3.94 10.27 17.79
CA SER A 270 -2.64 10.89 17.49
C SER A 270 -2.55 11.50 16.09
N GLU A 271 -3.63 11.55 15.34
CA GLU A 271 -3.64 12.15 13.99
C GLU A 271 -3.54 13.67 14.11
N ILE A 272 -2.39 14.23 13.69
CA ILE A 272 -2.06 15.66 13.78
C ILE A 272 -3.02 16.55 12.96
N THR A 273 -3.76 15.95 12.00
CA THR A 273 -4.58 16.67 11.02
C THR A 273 -6.07 16.40 11.12
N ASN A 274 -6.54 15.84 12.22
CA ASN A 274 -7.96 15.55 12.40
C ASN A 274 -8.77 16.86 12.34
N ARG A 275 -9.80 16.89 11.48
CA ARG A 275 -10.70 18.06 11.31
C ARG A 275 -11.40 18.51 12.60
N ASN A 276 -11.42 17.66 13.62
CA ASN A 276 -12.06 17.96 14.90
C ASN A 276 -11.21 18.81 15.85
N TYR A 277 -10.00 19.22 15.46
CA TYR A 277 -9.10 20.12 16.21
C TYR A 277 -9.08 21.56 15.65
N SER A 278 -10.14 22.00 14.98
CA SER A 278 -10.32 23.39 14.57
C SER A 278 -11.09 24.19 15.62
#